data_d455dbbcb45f2f09384d4b4c9c4cc41c
#
_entry.id   d455dbbcb45f2f09384d4b4c9c4cc41c
#
_cell.length_a   1.000
_cell.length_b   1.000
_cell.length_c   1.000
_cell.angle_alpha   90.00
_cell.angle_beta   90.00
_cell.angle_gamma   90.00
#
_symmetry.space_group_name_H-M   'P 1'
#
loop_
_entity.id
_entity.type
_entity.pdbx_description
1 polymer ?
#
loop_
_entity_poly.entity_id
_entity_poly.type
_entity_poly.pdbx_seq_one_letter_code
_entity_poly.pdbx_strand_id
1 'polypeptide(L)'
;YIVMNVGERGVAGLMAQPEEVRKTGMPPAWVGYIHTRDVDAATKSLKAAGGTVHREPDDIPGVGRFAVVADPQGAVFNFLQPDGPDQPALPATTPGSIGWHELYTSDWKAALDFYSDQFGWETGDAMDMGPMGIYQLFTAGGEPIGGMMNKPEQIPVPVWQFYYNVPSI
;
A
#
# COMPACT_ATOMS: atom_id res chain seq x y z
N TYR A 1 20.26 -2.44 1.59
CA TYR A 1 19.00 -2.50 0.84
C TYR A 1 19.19 -3.27 -0.46
N ILE A 2 18.33 -4.22 -0.76
CA ILE A 2 18.37 -5.05 -1.97
C ILE A 2 17.15 -4.71 -2.81
N VAL A 3 17.35 -4.26 -4.05
CA VAL A 3 16.25 -4.03 -5.00
C VAL A 3 15.99 -5.32 -5.77
N MET A 4 14.73 -5.72 -5.82
CA MET A 4 14.25 -6.84 -6.62
C MET A 4 13.70 -6.29 -7.94
N ASN A 5 14.13 -6.87 -9.06
CA ASN A 5 13.78 -6.37 -10.38
C ASN A 5 13.02 -7.40 -11.21
N VAL A 6 12.12 -6.91 -12.07
CA VAL A 6 11.56 -7.64 -13.21
C VAL A 6 12.12 -6.99 -14.47
N GLY A 7 13.04 -7.69 -15.14
CA GLY A 7 13.88 -7.06 -16.14
C GLY A 7 14.73 -5.94 -15.53
N GLU A 8 14.63 -4.75 -16.09
CA GLU A 8 15.33 -3.56 -15.58
C GLU A 8 14.50 -2.76 -14.56
N ARG A 9 13.26 -3.17 -14.31
CA ARG A 9 12.33 -2.46 -13.43
C ARG A 9 12.40 -2.93 -11.99
N GLY A 10 12.70 -2.03 -11.06
CA GLY A 10 12.53 -2.30 -9.63
C GLY A 10 11.06 -2.48 -9.27
N VAL A 11 10.71 -3.60 -8.62
CA VAL A 11 9.33 -3.94 -8.23
C VAL A 11 9.15 -4.06 -6.73
N ALA A 12 10.21 -4.34 -6.00
CA ALA A 12 10.20 -4.42 -4.55
C ALA A 12 11.62 -4.25 -3.97
N GLY A 13 11.73 -4.14 -2.67
CA GLY A 13 13.00 -4.05 -1.99
C GLY A 13 13.01 -4.78 -0.66
N LEU A 14 14.17 -5.27 -0.29
CA LEU A 14 14.43 -5.94 0.98
C LEU A 14 15.47 -5.17 1.78
N MET A 15 15.20 -4.99 3.05
CA MET A 15 16.16 -4.43 3.99
C MET A 15 16.07 -5.14 5.34
N ALA A 16 17.15 -5.14 6.08
CA ALA A 16 17.10 -5.53 7.47
C ALA A 16 16.18 -4.56 8.22
N GLN A 17 15.27 -5.11 9.03
CA GLN A 17 14.39 -4.29 9.85
C GLN A 17 15.21 -3.37 10.76
N PRO A 18 14.95 -2.05 10.79
CA PRO A 18 15.66 -1.12 11.66
C PRO A 18 15.58 -1.57 13.12
N GLU A 19 16.67 -1.34 13.86
CA GLU A 19 16.76 -1.80 15.25
C GLU A 19 15.65 -1.21 16.14
N GLU A 20 15.28 0.04 15.91
CA GLU A 20 14.19 0.74 16.61
C GLU A 20 12.84 0.01 16.43
N VAL A 21 12.54 -0.38 15.18
CA VAL A 21 11.31 -1.13 14.86
C VAL A 21 11.37 -2.54 15.45
N ARG A 22 12.52 -3.20 15.37
CA ARG A 22 12.71 -4.54 15.94
C ARG A 22 12.53 -4.56 17.47
N LYS A 23 12.95 -3.50 18.16
CA LYS A 23 12.75 -3.33 19.61
C LYS A 23 11.28 -3.22 20.02
N THR A 24 10.39 -2.81 19.13
CA THR A 24 8.94 -2.77 19.41
C THR A 24 8.28 -4.16 19.38
N GLY A 25 8.99 -5.20 18.94
CA GLY A 25 8.44 -6.54 18.75
C GLY A 25 7.63 -6.70 17.46
N MET A 26 7.62 -5.71 16.58
CA MET A 26 6.92 -5.80 15.30
C MET A 26 7.59 -6.86 14.41
N PRO A 27 6.81 -7.81 13.86
CA PRO A 27 7.36 -8.80 12.95
C PRO A 27 7.79 -8.16 11.63
N PRO A 28 8.67 -8.81 10.83
CA PRO A 28 8.94 -8.39 9.47
C PRO A 28 7.64 -8.35 8.66
N ALA A 29 7.48 -7.29 7.86
CA ALA A 29 6.28 -7.07 7.06
C ALA A 29 6.64 -6.47 5.70
N TRP A 30 5.79 -6.72 4.72
CA TRP A 30 5.78 -5.97 3.48
C TRP A 30 5.02 -4.68 3.68
N VAL A 31 5.58 -3.58 3.19
CA VAL A 31 4.94 -2.26 3.23
C VAL A 31 4.85 -1.74 1.80
N GLY A 32 3.63 -1.40 1.37
CA GLY A 32 3.38 -0.86 0.03
C GLY A 32 3.79 0.60 -0.09
N TYR A 33 4.05 1.02 -1.31
CA TYR A 33 4.32 2.41 -1.66
C TYR A 33 3.21 2.94 -2.56
N ILE A 34 2.59 4.04 -2.15
CA ILE A 34 1.70 4.82 -3.00
C ILE A 34 2.52 5.94 -3.63
N HIS A 35 2.55 5.96 -4.96
CA HIS A 35 3.21 7.02 -5.71
C HIS A 35 2.46 8.34 -5.54
N THR A 36 3.19 9.40 -5.28
CA THR A 36 2.68 10.77 -5.25
C THR A 36 3.67 11.73 -5.91
N ARG A 37 3.17 12.84 -6.45
CA ARG A 37 4.01 13.91 -7.03
C ARG A 37 4.56 14.88 -5.99
N ASP A 38 4.01 14.86 -4.78
CA ASP A 38 4.39 15.75 -3.68
C ASP A 38 4.12 15.04 -2.36
N VAL A 39 5.19 14.48 -1.76
CA VAL A 39 5.11 13.73 -0.50
C VAL A 39 4.72 14.65 0.67
N ASP A 40 5.19 15.90 0.68
CA ASP A 40 4.88 16.84 1.77
C ASP A 40 3.39 17.20 1.76
N ALA A 41 2.83 17.52 0.59
CA ALA A 41 1.41 17.83 0.44
C ALA A 41 0.54 16.60 0.75
N ALA A 42 0.91 15.40 0.26
CA ALA A 42 0.19 14.15 0.53
C ALA A 42 0.20 13.82 2.03
N THR A 43 1.34 13.97 2.70
CA THR A 43 1.47 13.73 4.15
C THR A 43 0.61 14.72 4.95
N LYS A 44 0.60 15.99 4.56
CA LYS A 44 -0.25 17.00 5.18
C LYS A 44 -1.75 16.70 5.00
N SER A 45 -2.15 16.30 3.79
CA SER A 45 -3.54 15.91 3.48
C SER A 45 -3.98 14.71 4.30
N LEU A 46 -3.16 13.64 4.33
CA LEU A 46 -3.41 12.45 5.11
C LEU A 46 -3.61 12.77 6.60
N LYS A 47 -2.74 13.60 7.17
CA LYS A 47 -2.83 14.02 8.58
C LYS A 47 -4.13 14.78 8.86
N ALA A 48 -4.54 15.65 7.95
CA ALA A 48 -5.80 16.39 8.05
C ALA A 48 -7.03 15.47 7.95
N ALA A 49 -6.92 14.36 7.21
CA ALA A 49 -7.95 13.32 7.08
C ALA A 49 -7.94 12.27 8.21
N GLY A 50 -7.16 12.50 9.27
CA GLY A 50 -7.11 11.61 10.45
C GLY A 50 -6.09 10.48 10.38
N GLY A 51 -5.25 10.42 9.34
CA GLY A 51 -4.15 9.48 9.26
C GLY A 51 -3.00 9.83 10.21
N THR A 52 -2.11 8.88 10.40
CA THR A 52 -0.93 9.01 11.28
C THR A 52 0.35 9.09 10.46
N VAL A 53 1.29 9.94 10.87
CA VAL A 53 2.63 10.03 10.28
C VAL A 53 3.62 9.38 11.24
N HIS A 54 4.21 8.27 10.81
CA HIS A 54 5.24 7.54 11.59
C HIS A 54 6.65 8.05 11.29
N ARG A 55 6.89 8.48 10.05
CA ARG A 55 8.11 9.16 9.62
C ARG A 55 7.73 10.31 8.71
N GLU A 56 8.13 11.51 9.11
CA GLU A 56 7.94 12.73 8.31
C GLU A 56 8.68 12.61 6.96
N PRO A 57 8.28 13.39 5.94
CA PRO A 57 8.93 13.40 4.65
C PRO A 57 10.45 13.56 4.73
N ASP A 58 11.19 12.64 4.08
CA ASP A 58 12.65 12.58 4.09
C ASP A 58 13.17 12.09 2.74
N ASP A 59 14.38 12.45 2.37
CA ASP A 59 14.98 12.11 1.09
C ASP A 59 15.82 10.84 1.15
N ILE A 60 15.64 9.98 0.14
CA ILE A 60 16.52 8.84 -0.12
C ILE A 60 17.37 9.20 -1.34
N PRO A 61 18.68 9.51 -1.17
CA PRO A 61 19.54 9.93 -2.27
C PRO A 61 19.50 8.97 -3.47
N GLY A 62 19.18 9.51 -4.65
CA GLY A 62 19.09 8.74 -5.90
C GLY A 62 17.84 7.83 -6.03
N VAL A 63 16.89 7.95 -5.12
CA VAL A 63 15.62 7.20 -5.14
C VAL A 63 14.44 8.15 -5.18
N GLY A 64 14.40 9.12 -4.27
CA GLY A 64 13.29 10.08 -4.17
C GLY A 64 12.97 10.46 -2.73
N ARG A 65 11.85 11.18 -2.56
CA ARG A 65 11.32 11.62 -1.28
C ARG A 65 10.22 10.66 -0.81
N PHE A 66 10.22 10.30 0.46
CA PHE A 66 9.26 9.34 1.01
C PHE A 66 8.77 9.75 2.39
N ALA A 67 7.65 9.16 2.81
CA ALA A 67 7.16 9.22 4.19
C ALA A 67 6.57 7.87 4.59
N VAL A 68 6.59 7.54 5.88
CA VAL A 68 5.91 6.36 6.44
C VAL A 68 4.66 6.82 7.16
N VAL A 69 3.52 6.33 6.73
CA VAL A 69 2.22 6.79 7.20
C VAL A 69 1.28 5.63 7.50
N ALA A 70 0.16 5.91 8.15
CA ALA A 70 -0.95 4.98 8.29
C ALA A 70 -2.27 5.70 8.00
N ASP A 71 -3.24 4.95 7.49
CA ASP A 71 -4.61 5.43 7.37
C ASP A 71 -5.25 5.67 8.77
N PRO A 72 -6.46 6.24 8.84
CA PRO A 72 -7.13 6.50 10.13
C PRO A 72 -7.40 5.25 10.98
N GLN A 73 -7.36 4.07 10.38
CA GLN A 73 -7.59 2.79 11.06
C GLN A 73 -6.28 2.07 11.43
N GLY A 74 -5.13 2.60 10.99
CA GLY A 74 -3.80 2.13 11.35
C GLY A 74 -3.13 1.22 10.34
N ALA A 75 -3.68 1.05 9.12
CA ALA A 75 -2.99 0.32 8.05
C ALA A 75 -1.80 1.14 7.53
N VAL A 76 -0.59 0.60 7.70
CA VAL A 76 0.67 1.28 7.36
C VAL A 76 1.00 1.14 5.88
N PHE A 77 1.42 2.23 5.27
CA PHE A 77 1.97 2.29 3.92
C PHE A 77 2.98 3.45 3.81
N ASN A 78 3.66 3.54 2.68
CA ASN A 78 4.60 4.62 2.41
C ASN A 78 4.08 5.50 1.27
N PHE A 79 4.38 6.79 1.33
CA PHE A 79 4.40 7.65 0.15
C PHE A 79 5.77 7.58 -0.50
N LEU A 80 5.80 7.67 -1.83
CA LEU A 80 7.02 7.82 -2.61
C LEU A 80 6.82 8.81 -3.76
N GLN A 81 7.70 9.78 -3.82
CA GLN A 81 7.92 10.68 -4.95
C GLN A 81 9.28 10.33 -5.54
N PRO A 82 9.34 9.52 -6.61
CA PRO A 82 10.62 9.12 -7.19
C PRO A 82 11.40 10.28 -7.78
N ASP A 83 12.72 10.19 -7.75
CA ASP A 83 13.57 11.03 -8.58
C ASP A 83 13.45 10.62 -10.05
N GLY A 84 13.26 11.57 -10.94
CA GLY A 84 13.19 11.31 -12.39
C GLY A 84 11.76 11.13 -12.94
N PRO A 85 11.64 10.78 -14.22
CA PRO A 85 10.35 10.70 -14.89
C PRO A 85 9.55 9.48 -14.47
N ASP A 86 8.22 9.63 -14.51
CA ASP A 86 7.30 8.51 -14.30
C ASP A 86 7.60 7.37 -15.29
N GLN A 87 7.66 6.16 -14.79
CA GLN A 87 7.84 4.97 -15.62
C GLN A 87 6.47 4.36 -15.94
N PRO A 88 6.25 3.85 -17.17
CA PRO A 88 4.99 3.20 -17.52
C PRO A 88 4.74 2.00 -16.61
N ALA A 89 3.48 1.75 -16.24
CA ALA A 89 3.11 0.60 -15.44
C ALA A 89 3.52 -0.71 -16.15
N LEU A 90 3.92 -1.71 -15.37
CA LEU A 90 4.06 -3.07 -15.89
C LEU A 90 2.66 -3.64 -16.21
N PRO A 91 2.53 -4.52 -17.21
CA PRO A 91 1.30 -5.28 -17.40
C PRO A 91 0.90 -5.99 -16.09
N ALA A 92 -0.38 -5.95 -15.74
CA ALA A 92 -0.88 -6.42 -14.44
C ALA A 92 -0.55 -7.90 -14.14
N THR A 93 -0.33 -8.71 -15.18
CA THR A 93 -0.02 -10.15 -15.07
C THR A 93 1.48 -10.47 -15.16
N THR A 94 2.34 -9.47 -15.11
CA THR A 94 3.80 -9.68 -15.26
C THR A 94 4.34 -10.53 -14.10
N PRO A 95 4.95 -11.70 -14.37
CA PRO A 95 5.50 -12.55 -13.31
C PRO A 95 6.56 -11.81 -12.48
N GLY A 96 6.49 -11.96 -11.16
CA GLY A 96 7.38 -11.28 -10.21
C GLY A 96 6.94 -9.86 -9.81
N SER A 97 5.92 -9.29 -10.47
CA SER A 97 5.29 -8.05 -10.01
C SER A 97 4.12 -8.30 -9.07
N ILE A 98 3.69 -7.27 -8.35
CA ILE A 98 2.48 -7.31 -7.54
C ILE A 98 1.28 -7.22 -8.49
N GLY A 99 0.41 -8.22 -8.44
CA GLY A 99 -0.81 -8.30 -9.24
C GLY A 99 -2.08 -7.97 -8.46
N TRP A 100 -2.01 -7.95 -7.13
CA TRP A 100 -3.17 -7.65 -6.29
C TRP A 100 -2.77 -7.03 -4.96
N HIS A 101 -3.58 -6.09 -4.50
CA HIS A 101 -3.41 -5.38 -3.23
C HIS A 101 -4.64 -5.63 -2.36
N GLU A 102 -4.46 -6.15 -1.16
CA GLU A 102 -5.57 -6.48 -0.27
C GLU A 102 -5.46 -5.73 1.05
N LEU A 103 -6.53 -5.05 1.44
CA LEU A 103 -6.62 -4.36 2.72
C LEU A 103 -7.55 -5.11 3.66
N TYR A 104 -6.99 -5.61 4.74
CA TYR A 104 -7.74 -6.01 5.92
C TYR A 104 -7.84 -4.83 6.89
N THR A 105 -9.05 -4.36 7.16
CA THR A 105 -9.27 -3.15 7.96
C THR A 105 -10.43 -3.34 8.96
N SER A 106 -10.63 -2.40 9.87
CA SER A 106 -11.72 -2.49 10.87
C SER A 106 -13.09 -2.14 10.27
N ASP A 107 -13.11 -1.19 9.35
CA ASP A 107 -14.29 -0.75 8.59
C ASP A 107 -13.87 -0.46 7.15
N TRP A 108 -14.17 -1.39 6.25
CA TRP A 108 -13.79 -1.27 4.84
C TRP A 108 -14.47 -0.11 4.12
N LYS A 109 -15.69 0.29 4.55
CA LYS A 109 -16.40 1.42 3.93
C LYS A 109 -15.69 2.74 4.25
N ALA A 110 -15.40 2.98 5.52
CA ALA A 110 -14.65 4.16 5.94
C ALA A 110 -13.23 4.18 5.34
N ALA A 111 -12.60 3.00 5.15
CA ALA A 111 -11.32 2.91 4.46
C ALA A 111 -11.46 3.30 2.99
N LEU A 112 -12.45 2.75 2.27
CA LEU A 112 -12.68 3.09 0.86
C LEU A 112 -12.93 4.59 0.68
N ASP A 113 -13.77 5.20 1.50
CA ASP A 113 -14.02 6.65 1.48
C ASP A 113 -12.71 7.43 1.64
N PHE A 114 -11.88 7.05 2.63
CA PHE A 114 -10.57 7.67 2.85
C PHE A 114 -9.65 7.56 1.64
N TYR A 115 -9.47 6.36 1.08
CA TYR A 115 -8.58 6.15 -0.07
C TYR A 115 -9.13 6.81 -1.35
N SER A 116 -10.45 6.87 -1.51
CA SER A 116 -11.10 7.61 -2.60
C SER A 116 -10.84 9.11 -2.50
N ASP A 117 -11.01 9.69 -1.33
CA ASP A 117 -10.79 11.12 -1.08
C ASP A 117 -9.31 11.52 -1.23
N GLN A 118 -8.39 10.66 -0.77
CA GLN A 118 -6.97 10.96 -0.79
C GLN A 118 -6.30 10.70 -2.16
N PHE A 119 -6.74 9.67 -2.90
CA PHE A 119 -6.02 9.19 -4.08
C PHE A 119 -6.90 9.07 -5.32
N GLY A 120 -8.20 9.36 -5.22
CA GLY A 120 -9.14 9.20 -6.32
C GLY A 120 -9.39 7.75 -6.70
N TRP A 121 -9.23 6.80 -5.76
CA TRP A 121 -9.59 5.42 -6.03
C TRP A 121 -11.10 5.28 -6.13
N GLU A 122 -11.54 4.44 -7.05
CA GLU A 122 -12.96 4.25 -7.36
C GLU A 122 -13.46 2.90 -6.86
N THR A 123 -14.74 2.87 -6.50
CA THR A 123 -15.43 1.65 -6.08
C THR A 123 -15.61 0.71 -7.26
N GLY A 124 -15.12 -0.52 -7.15
CA GLY A 124 -15.40 -1.62 -8.06
C GLY A 124 -16.59 -2.47 -7.60
N ASP A 125 -16.69 -3.68 -8.15
CA ASP A 125 -17.70 -4.66 -7.75
C ASP A 125 -17.49 -5.12 -6.31
N ALA A 126 -18.59 -5.54 -5.66
CA ALA A 126 -18.56 -6.12 -4.33
C ALA A 126 -18.89 -7.62 -4.41
N MET A 127 -18.15 -8.43 -3.68
CA MET A 127 -18.39 -9.87 -3.56
C MET A 127 -18.84 -10.21 -2.14
N ASP A 128 -19.97 -10.91 -2.03
CA ASP A 128 -20.43 -11.46 -0.75
C ASP A 128 -19.67 -12.75 -0.47
N MET A 129 -18.80 -12.72 0.55
CA MET A 129 -17.98 -13.85 0.99
C MET A 129 -18.67 -14.65 2.12
N GLY A 130 -19.99 -14.52 2.26
CA GLY A 130 -20.78 -15.20 3.28
C GLY A 130 -20.36 -14.80 4.70
N PRO A 131 -19.95 -15.74 5.55
CA PRO A 131 -19.57 -15.44 6.94
C PRO A 131 -18.38 -14.48 7.08
N MET A 132 -17.57 -14.32 6.03
CA MET A 132 -16.44 -13.38 6.02
C MET A 132 -16.84 -11.95 5.68
N GLY A 133 -18.11 -11.73 5.29
CA GLY A 133 -18.63 -10.41 4.96
C GLY A 133 -18.40 -10.00 3.50
N ILE A 134 -18.37 -8.72 3.26
CA ILE A 134 -18.19 -8.15 1.93
C ILE A 134 -16.71 -7.95 1.61
N TYR A 135 -16.30 -8.40 0.45
CA TYR A 135 -15.02 -8.09 -0.17
C TYR A 135 -15.26 -7.06 -1.28
N GLN A 136 -14.82 -5.83 -1.04
CA GLN A 136 -15.04 -4.69 -1.92
C GLN A 136 -13.83 -4.47 -2.81
N LEU A 137 -14.01 -4.58 -4.13
CA LEU A 137 -12.97 -4.24 -5.10
C LEU A 137 -12.81 -2.72 -5.23
N PHE A 138 -11.60 -2.29 -5.56
CA PHE A 138 -11.31 -0.90 -5.89
C PHE A 138 -10.39 -0.80 -7.10
N THR A 139 -10.47 0.34 -7.79
CA THR A 139 -9.65 0.67 -8.97
C THR A 139 -8.84 1.94 -8.72
N ALA A 140 -7.76 2.10 -9.47
CA ALA A 140 -6.96 3.34 -9.49
C ALA A 140 -6.84 3.82 -10.94
N GLY A 141 -8.01 4.11 -11.56
CA GLY A 141 -8.10 4.55 -12.95
C GLY A 141 -8.03 3.39 -13.93
N GLY A 142 -9.03 2.49 -13.92
CA GLY A 142 -9.12 1.38 -14.87
C GLY A 142 -9.61 0.08 -14.23
N GLU A 143 -8.94 -1.03 -14.54
CA GLU A 143 -9.27 -2.35 -13.99
C GLU A 143 -9.03 -2.40 -12.48
N PRO A 144 -9.73 -3.29 -11.75
CA PRO A 144 -9.51 -3.50 -10.33
C PRO A 144 -8.06 -3.87 -10.03
N ILE A 145 -7.47 -3.21 -9.05
CA ILE A 145 -6.09 -3.45 -8.61
C ILE A 145 -6.02 -4.09 -7.23
N GLY A 146 -7.15 -4.19 -6.54
CA GLY A 146 -7.18 -4.73 -5.20
C GLY A 146 -8.59 -4.83 -4.64
N GLY A 147 -8.67 -5.30 -3.41
CA GLY A 147 -9.89 -5.38 -2.64
C GLY A 147 -9.65 -5.05 -1.18
N MET A 148 -10.72 -4.74 -0.49
CA MET A 148 -10.70 -4.51 0.95
C MET A 148 -11.88 -5.16 1.64
N MET A 149 -11.67 -5.57 2.87
CA MET A 149 -12.70 -6.18 3.70
C MET A 149 -12.43 -5.94 5.19
N ASN A 150 -13.44 -6.18 6.00
CA ASN A 150 -13.23 -6.19 7.43
C ASN A 150 -12.29 -7.33 7.82
N LYS A 151 -11.28 -7.00 8.61
CA LYS A 151 -10.29 -7.97 9.05
C LYS A 151 -10.92 -9.04 9.95
N PRO A 152 -10.57 -10.32 9.80
CA PRO A 152 -10.96 -11.34 10.74
C PRO A 152 -10.27 -11.14 12.10
N GLU A 153 -10.82 -11.73 13.16
CA GLU A 153 -10.31 -11.56 14.54
C GLU A 153 -8.85 -11.98 14.70
N GLN A 154 -8.38 -12.93 13.89
CA GLN A 154 -7.01 -13.43 13.91
C GLN A 154 -5.98 -12.41 13.42
N ILE A 155 -6.41 -11.41 12.66
CA ILE A 155 -5.57 -10.29 12.24
C ILE A 155 -5.72 -9.18 13.27
N PRO A 156 -4.69 -8.92 14.10
CA PRO A 156 -4.85 -8.02 15.27
C PRO A 156 -5.01 -6.56 14.88
N VAL A 157 -4.38 -6.14 13.79
CA VAL A 157 -4.34 -4.74 13.33
C VAL A 157 -4.67 -4.65 11.84
N PRO A 158 -5.17 -3.51 11.35
CA PRO A 158 -5.31 -3.28 9.92
C PRO A 158 -3.98 -3.45 9.19
N VAL A 159 -4.03 -4.11 8.03
CA VAL A 159 -2.81 -4.45 7.27
C VAL A 159 -3.08 -4.54 5.77
N TRP A 160 -2.12 -4.05 5.00
CA TRP A 160 -2.02 -4.31 3.57
C TRP A 160 -1.30 -5.61 3.31
N GLN A 161 -1.85 -6.45 2.42
CA GLN A 161 -1.27 -7.67 1.91
C GLN A 161 -1.08 -7.57 0.40
N PHE A 162 0.00 -8.16 -0.10
CA PHE A 162 0.39 -8.06 -1.51
C PHE A 162 0.52 -9.45 -2.11
N TYR A 163 -0.04 -9.64 -3.30
CA TYR A 163 0.02 -10.88 -4.04
C TYR A 163 0.91 -10.73 -5.25
N TYR A 164 1.93 -11.56 -5.34
CA TYR A 164 2.86 -11.57 -6.45
C TYR A 164 2.37 -12.48 -7.57
N ASN A 165 2.47 -12.01 -8.81
CA ASN A 165 2.20 -12.85 -9.97
C ASN A 165 3.28 -13.92 -10.10
N VAL A 166 2.87 -15.16 -10.30
CA VAL A 166 3.75 -16.31 -10.55
C VAL A 166 3.26 -17.08 -11.76
N PRO A 167 4.17 -17.73 -12.54
CA PRO A 167 3.77 -18.50 -13.72
C PRO A 167 2.92 -19.74 -13.36
N SER A 168 3.08 -20.26 -12.15
CA SER A 168 2.36 -21.45 -11.66
C SER A 168 2.46 -21.49 -10.13
N ILE A 169 1.44 -22.02 -9.50
CA ILE A 169 1.37 -22.32 -8.05
C ILE A 169 1.68 -23.81 -7.85
#